data_657a5b02754f03c0503939f5b54a218f
#
_entry.id   657a5b02754f03c0503939f5b54a218f
#
_cell.length_a   1.000
_cell.length_b   1.000
_cell.length_c   1.000
_cell.angle_alpha   90.00
_cell.angle_beta   90.00
_cell.angle_gamma   90.00
#
_symmetry.space_group_name_H-M   'P 1'
#
loop_
_entity.id
_entity.type
_entity.pdbx_description
1 polymer ?
#
loop_
_entity_poly.entity_id
_entity_poly.type
_entity_poly.pdbx_seq_one_letter_code
_entity_poly.pdbx_strand_id
1 'polypeptide(L)'
;MSERFESCIEALLNGDVVCEASQPDLYRYLLDHENLNSIQKFLHQIGRKIITTRDKAGFFCAYKDLSNPKHRADVKRQFEAIQASFEGLILWLRLVRRTDPDSRPIEAGYRLLESELLAAIEDSASLNSQLDEIAHRLRRDHKSTESKSKLRGILKYLTEHGFLISVGGSGAVYIATAKWSLVYDQLDFICQFEGIDTSKPKDEVQKEMF
;
A
#
# COMPACT_ATOMS: atom_id res chain seq x y z
N MET A 1 -27.67 5.18 15.20
CA MET A 1 -26.25 4.74 15.03
C MET A 1 -25.39 5.99 15.14
N SER A 2 -24.17 5.92 15.61
CA SER A 2 -23.35 7.14 15.68
C SER A 2 -22.78 7.43 14.28
N GLU A 3 -22.58 8.71 13.97
CA GLU A 3 -21.97 9.16 12.69
C GLU A 3 -20.65 8.44 12.38
N ARG A 4 -19.83 8.18 13.41
CA ARG A 4 -18.57 7.43 13.29
C ARG A 4 -18.77 5.97 12.89
N PHE A 5 -19.84 5.34 13.34
CA PHE A 5 -20.18 3.97 12.93
C PHE A 5 -20.48 3.92 11.44
N GLU A 6 -21.30 4.83 10.94
CA GLU A 6 -21.69 4.91 9.53
C GLU A 6 -20.45 5.18 8.65
N SER A 7 -19.65 6.17 9.02
CA SER A 7 -18.40 6.50 8.31
C SER A 7 -17.41 5.33 8.27
N CYS A 8 -17.29 4.54 9.37
CA CYS A 8 -16.46 3.33 9.37
C CYS A 8 -16.98 2.28 8.38
N ILE A 9 -18.29 2.04 8.36
CA ILE A 9 -18.89 1.07 7.44
C ILE A 9 -18.70 1.50 6.00
N GLU A 10 -18.91 2.78 5.68
CA GLU A 10 -18.70 3.32 4.33
C GLU A 10 -17.25 3.16 3.89
N ALA A 11 -16.28 3.59 4.70
CA ALA A 11 -14.86 3.47 4.38
C ALA A 11 -14.46 2.01 4.13
N LEU A 12 -14.86 1.10 5.03
CA LEU A 12 -14.55 -0.32 4.92
C LEU A 12 -15.18 -0.97 3.67
N LEU A 13 -16.41 -0.62 3.33
CA LEU A 13 -17.11 -1.16 2.15
C LEU A 13 -16.59 -0.58 0.84
N ASN A 14 -16.07 0.65 0.86
CA ASN A 14 -15.37 1.26 -0.27
C ASN A 14 -13.99 0.61 -0.56
N GLY A 15 -13.52 -0.26 0.35
CA GLY A 15 -12.24 -0.95 0.21
C GLY A 15 -11.07 -0.14 0.75
N ASP A 16 -11.33 0.86 1.57
CA ASP A 16 -10.29 1.62 2.25
C ASP A 16 -9.58 0.78 3.31
N VAL A 17 -8.31 1.09 3.53
CA VAL A 17 -7.57 0.64 4.70
C VAL A 17 -7.59 1.76 5.73
N VAL A 18 -8.42 1.57 6.77
CA VAL A 18 -8.54 2.54 7.87
C VAL A 18 -7.33 2.43 8.77
N CYS A 19 -6.51 3.47 8.83
CA CYS A 19 -5.31 3.52 9.66
C CYS A 19 -5.11 4.91 10.28
N GLU A 20 -4.16 5.01 11.21
CA GLU A 20 -3.83 6.29 11.89
C GLU A 20 -3.49 7.40 10.89
N ALA A 21 -2.77 7.06 9.81
CA ALA A 21 -2.35 8.03 8.81
C ALA A 21 -3.50 8.53 7.94
N SER A 22 -4.37 7.63 7.45
CA SER A 22 -5.42 7.99 6.48
C SER A 22 -6.69 8.53 7.13
N GLN A 23 -7.13 7.93 8.23
CA GLN A 23 -8.41 8.21 8.87
C GLN A 23 -8.28 8.07 10.41
N PRO A 24 -7.55 8.99 11.08
CA PRO A 24 -7.19 8.84 12.49
C PRO A 24 -8.38 8.69 13.44
N ASP A 25 -9.48 9.39 13.18
CA ASP A 25 -10.67 9.32 14.05
C ASP A 25 -11.41 7.99 13.92
N LEU A 26 -11.50 7.45 12.70
CA LEU A 26 -12.10 6.13 12.47
C LEU A 26 -11.19 5.01 12.97
N TYR A 27 -9.87 5.17 12.83
CA TYR A 27 -8.90 4.22 13.35
C TYR A 27 -9.00 4.11 14.87
N ARG A 28 -9.01 5.25 15.60
CA ARG A 28 -9.21 5.28 17.07
C ARG A 28 -10.56 4.71 17.48
N TYR A 29 -11.62 4.96 16.71
CA TYR A 29 -12.93 4.37 16.95
C TYR A 29 -12.90 2.84 16.84
N LEU A 30 -12.15 2.27 15.89
CA LEU A 30 -12.01 0.83 15.70
C LEU A 30 -11.05 0.17 16.69
N LEU A 31 -10.17 0.92 17.37
CA LEU A 31 -9.35 0.39 18.47
C LEU A 31 -10.17 0.07 19.72
N ASP A 32 -11.34 0.68 19.89
CA ASP A 32 -12.26 0.35 20.96
C ASP A 32 -12.96 -0.97 20.67
N HIS A 33 -12.92 -1.89 21.65
CA HIS A 33 -13.42 -3.26 21.48
C HIS A 33 -14.94 -3.35 21.27
N GLU A 34 -15.72 -2.47 21.91
CA GLU A 34 -17.18 -2.47 21.78
C GLU A 34 -17.60 -1.96 20.39
N ASN A 35 -16.93 -0.91 19.93
CA ASN A 35 -17.14 -0.36 18.60
C ASN A 35 -16.74 -1.38 17.52
N LEU A 36 -15.56 -2.00 17.65
CA LEU A 36 -15.09 -3.02 16.73
C LEU A 36 -16.07 -4.20 16.63
N ASN A 37 -16.58 -4.68 17.78
CA ASN A 37 -17.57 -5.75 17.83
C ASN A 37 -18.89 -5.34 17.13
N SER A 38 -19.30 -4.09 17.29
CA SER A 38 -20.51 -3.57 16.65
C SER A 38 -20.37 -3.53 15.13
N ILE A 39 -19.23 -3.03 14.62
CA ILE A 39 -18.87 -3.06 13.20
C ILE A 39 -18.80 -4.49 12.68
N GLN A 40 -18.14 -5.39 13.40
CA GLN A 40 -18.00 -6.80 13.03
C GLN A 40 -19.37 -7.48 12.91
N LYS A 41 -20.29 -7.25 13.86
CA LYS A 41 -21.66 -7.80 13.83
C LYS A 41 -22.42 -7.32 12.60
N PHE A 42 -22.35 -6.03 12.30
CA PHE A 42 -22.99 -5.47 11.11
C PHE A 42 -22.44 -6.07 9.82
N LEU A 43 -21.12 -6.09 9.66
CA LEU A 43 -20.46 -6.64 8.49
C LEU A 43 -20.79 -8.13 8.28
N HIS A 44 -20.91 -8.90 9.36
CA HIS A 44 -21.33 -10.31 9.30
C HIS A 44 -22.72 -10.51 8.69
N GLN A 45 -23.67 -9.60 8.95
CA GLN A 45 -25.03 -9.68 8.38
C GLN A 45 -25.03 -9.56 6.86
N ILE A 46 -24.05 -8.85 6.30
CA ILE A 46 -23.89 -8.66 4.86
C ILE A 46 -22.80 -9.54 4.23
N GLY A 47 -22.39 -10.62 4.94
CA GLY A 47 -21.41 -11.58 4.44
C GLY A 47 -19.97 -11.04 4.36
N ARG A 48 -19.68 -9.99 5.12
CA ARG A 48 -18.35 -9.36 5.22
C ARG A 48 -17.74 -9.59 6.60
N LYS A 49 -16.45 -9.32 6.73
CA LYS A 49 -15.71 -9.30 7.99
C LYS A 49 -14.66 -8.20 7.98
N ILE A 50 -14.38 -7.63 9.14
CA ILE A 50 -13.24 -6.73 9.33
C ILE A 50 -12.00 -7.56 9.68
N ILE A 51 -10.86 -7.19 9.12
CA ILE A 51 -9.56 -7.83 9.33
C ILE A 51 -8.56 -6.72 9.62
N THR A 52 -7.55 -7.02 10.43
CA THR A 52 -6.36 -6.18 10.60
C THR A 52 -5.23 -6.63 9.68
N THR A 53 -4.38 -5.71 9.25
CA THR A 53 -3.10 -6.04 8.64
C THR A 53 -2.23 -6.83 9.63
N ARG A 54 -1.24 -7.62 9.16
CA ARG A 54 -0.39 -8.45 10.03
C ARG A 54 0.37 -7.62 11.08
N ASP A 55 0.85 -6.45 10.68
CA ASP A 55 1.51 -5.47 11.55
C ASP A 55 0.54 -4.71 12.46
N LYS A 56 -0.78 -4.96 12.33
CA LYS A 56 -1.86 -4.29 13.07
C LYS A 56 -1.94 -2.78 12.83
N ALA A 57 -1.34 -2.29 11.76
CA ALA A 57 -1.32 -0.87 11.42
C ALA A 57 -2.63 -0.35 10.82
N GLY A 58 -3.52 -1.23 10.34
CA GLY A 58 -4.78 -0.83 9.75
C GLY A 58 -5.86 -1.91 9.75
N PHE A 59 -7.10 -1.47 9.52
CA PHE A 59 -8.28 -2.31 9.40
C PHE A 59 -8.81 -2.25 7.96
N PHE A 60 -9.26 -3.37 7.44
CA PHE A 60 -9.89 -3.46 6.12
C PHE A 60 -11.02 -4.48 6.09
N CYS A 61 -11.86 -4.40 5.07
CA CYS A 61 -13.00 -5.30 4.90
C CYS A 61 -12.70 -6.41 3.91
N ALA A 62 -13.10 -7.64 4.25
CA ALA A 62 -13.01 -8.80 3.38
C ALA A 62 -14.34 -9.56 3.31
N TYR A 63 -14.50 -10.41 2.30
CA TYR A 63 -15.60 -11.37 2.28
C TYR A 63 -15.42 -12.43 3.36
N LYS A 64 -16.52 -12.80 4.04
CA LYS A 64 -16.51 -13.85 5.04
C LYS A 64 -16.36 -15.24 4.41
N ASP A 65 -16.97 -15.42 3.23
CA ASP A 65 -17.00 -16.67 2.51
C ASP A 65 -16.80 -16.43 1.00
N LEU A 66 -15.91 -17.22 0.41
CA LEU A 66 -15.58 -17.23 -1.00
C LEU A 66 -16.19 -18.41 -1.77
N SER A 67 -17.07 -19.20 -1.15
CA SER A 67 -17.80 -20.28 -1.82
C SER A 67 -18.73 -19.72 -2.91
N ASN A 68 -19.27 -18.52 -2.70
CA ASN A 68 -20.10 -17.82 -3.68
C ASN A 68 -19.26 -17.38 -4.91
N PRO A 69 -19.61 -17.81 -6.14
CA PRO A 69 -18.88 -17.45 -7.36
C PRO A 69 -18.80 -15.94 -7.60
N LYS A 70 -19.82 -15.18 -7.21
CA LYS A 70 -19.84 -13.72 -7.35
C LYS A 70 -18.78 -13.07 -6.45
N HIS A 71 -18.67 -13.50 -5.19
CA HIS A 71 -17.66 -12.99 -4.27
C HIS A 71 -16.23 -13.29 -4.78
N ARG A 72 -16.03 -14.50 -5.31
CA ARG A 72 -14.74 -14.87 -5.93
C ARG A 72 -14.41 -13.99 -7.14
N ALA A 73 -15.39 -13.72 -7.99
CA ALA A 73 -15.19 -12.85 -9.16
C ALA A 73 -14.84 -11.42 -8.74
N ASP A 74 -15.48 -10.89 -7.68
CA ASP A 74 -15.18 -9.56 -7.16
C ASP A 74 -13.77 -9.48 -6.57
N VAL A 75 -13.39 -10.48 -5.76
CA VAL A 75 -12.02 -10.57 -5.19
C VAL A 75 -10.99 -10.72 -6.30
N LYS A 76 -11.26 -11.58 -7.30
CA LYS A 76 -10.36 -11.76 -8.45
C LYS A 76 -10.14 -10.45 -9.19
N ARG A 77 -11.21 -9.68 -9.45
CA ARG A 77 -11.12 -8.38 -10.13
C ARG A 77 -10.31 -7.36 -9.34
N GLN A 78 -10.49 -7.32 -7.99
CA GLN A 78 -9.68 -6.48 -7.11
C GLN A 78 -8.20 -6.90 -7.17
N PHE A 79 -7.94 -8.21 -7.18
CA PHE A 79 -6.58 -8.74 -7.25
C PHE A 79 -5.91 -8.42 -8.60
N GLU A 80 -6.63 -8.58 -9.71
CA GLU A 80 -6.13 -8.24 -11.06
C GLU A 80 -5.80 -6.74 -11.18
N ALA A 81 -6.61 -5.88 -10.58
CA ALA A 81 -6.33 -4.43 -10.55
C ALA A 81 -5.05 -4.10 -9.78
N ILE A 82 -4.79 -4.78 -8.67
CA ILE A 82 -3.56 -4.64 -7.91
C ILE A 82 -2.38 -5.24 -8.67
N GLN A 83 -2.56 -6.41 -9.27
CA GLN A 83 -1.53 -7.10 -10.05
C GLN A 83 -0.99 -6.24 -11.19
N ALA A 84 -1.86 -5.48 -11.86
CA ALA A 84 -1.46 -4.57 -12.93
C ALA A 84 -0.49 -3.47 -12.47
N SER A 85 -0.53 -3.09 -11.19
CA SER A 85 0.33 -2.06 -10.59
C SER A 85 1.44 -2.63 -9.72
N PHE A 86 1.40 -3.92 -9.41
CA PHE A 86 2.21 -4.55 -8.36
C PHE A 86 3.71 -4.41 -8.63
N GLU A 87 4.12 -4.63 -9.86
CA GLU A 87 5.53 -4.47 -10.25
C GLU A 87 6.02 -3.03 -10.03
N GLY A 88 5.22 -2.04 -10.44
CA GLY A 88 5.55 -0.63 -10.21
C GLY A 88 5.61 -0.26 -8.72
N LEU A 89 4.72 -0.85 -7.90
CA LEU A 89 4.74 -0.66 -6.44
C LEU A 89 6.00 -1.27 -5.80
N ILE A 90 6.43 -2.46 -6.23
CA ILE A 90 7.68 -3.09 -5.75
C ILE A 90 8.89 -2.25 -6.14
N LEU A 91 8.94 -1.77 -7.37
CA LEU A 91 10.03 -0.90 -7.83
C LEU A 91 10.07 0.40 -7.02
N TRP A 92 8.91 0.96 -6.68
CA TRP A 92 8.82 2.13 -5.79
C TRP A 92 9.36 1.84 -4.39
N LEU A 93 8.97 0.72 -3.76
CA LEU A 93 9.51 0.31 -2.47
C LEU A 93 11.04 0.19 -2.48
N ARG A 94 11.60 -0.38 -3.56
CA ARG A 94 13.06 -0.50 -3.74
C ARG A 94 13.72 0.86 -3.90
N LEU A 95 13.13 1.76 -4.69
CA LEU A 95 13.66 3.11 -4.90
C LEU A 95 13.71 3.87 -3.57
N VAL A 96 12.60 3.95 -2.83
CA VAL A 96 12.55 4.67 -1.56
C VAL A 96 13.51 4.07 -0.54
N ARG A 97 13.60 2.74 -0.45
CA ARG A 97 14.57 2.09 0.46
C ARG A 97 16.02 2.44 0.12
N ARG A 98 16.35 2.65 -1.15
CA ARG A 98 17.69 3.04 -1.59
C ARG A 98 17.99 4.52 -1.32
N THR A 99 16.98 5.36 -1.22
CA THR A 99 17.12 6.78 -0.88
C THR A 99 17.11 7.04 0.63
N ASP A 100 16.60 6.10 1.43
CA ASP A 100 16.62 6.20 2.90
C ASP A 100 18.03 5.85 3.42
N PRO A 101 18.67 6.73 4.21
CA PRO A 101 20.03 6.49 4.74
C PRO A 101 20.16 5.21 5.56
N ASP A 102 19.09 4.83 6.26
CA ASP A 102 19.04 3.62 7.09
C ASP A 102 18.48 2.41 6.33
N SER A 103 18.17 2.57 5.03
CA SER A 103 17.56 1.55 4.19
C SER A 103 16.27 0.94 4.77
N ARG A 104 15.48 1.77 5.46
CA ARG A 104 14.22 1.33 6.10
C ARG A 104 13.15 1.03 5.06
N PRO A 105 12.31 0.02 5.29
CA PRO A 105 11.13 -0.23 4.46
C PRO A 105 10.08 0.87 4.67
N ILE A 106 9.23 1.09 3.68
CA ILE A 106 8.05 1.96 3.84
C ILE A 106 7.02 1.19 4.69
N GLU A 107 6.73 1.74 5.87
CA GLU A 107 5.69 1.24 6.77
C GLU A 107 4.62 2.31 6.99
N ALA A 108 3.49 1.95 7.58
CA ALA A 108 2.46 2.92 7.94
C ALA A 108 3.04 4.02 8.82
N GLY A 109 2.78 5.28 8.47
CA GLY A 109 3.34 6.45 9.16
C GLY A 109 4.71 6.91 8.65
N TYR A 110 5.38 6.16 7.75
CA TYR A 110 6.65 6.58 7.17
C TYR A 110 6.50 7.91 6.41
N ARG A 111 7.39 8.86 6.68
CA ARG A 111 7.36 10.19 6.07
C ARG A 111 8.30 10.26 4.87
N LEU A 112 7.75 10.74 3.76
CA LEU A 112 8.47 10.98 2.51
C LEU A 112 8.50 12.48 2.24
N LEU A 113 9.68 13.03 1.96
CA LEU A 113 9.84 14.40 1.51
C LEU A 113 10.15 14.41 0.00
N GLU A 114 9.32 15.11 -0.78
CA GLU A 114 9.54 15.23 -2.23
C GLU A 114 10.94 15.75 -2.56
N SER A 115 11.41 16.75 -1.81
CA SER A 115 12.73 17.36 -2.04
C SER A 115 13.90 16.40 -1.83
N GLU A 116 13.83 15.56 -0.79
CA GLU A 116 14.90 14.58 -0.48
C GLU A 116 14.93 13.48 -1.52
N LEU A 117 13.75 12.95 -1.90
CA LEU A 117 13.62 11.97 -2.97
C LEU A 117 14.16 12.51 -4.30
N LEU A 118 13.76 13.74 -4.66
CA LEU A 118 14.19 14.35 -5.91
C LEU A 118 15.70 14.55 -5.94
N ALA A 119 16.29 15.09 -4.87
CA ALA A 119 17.73 15.30 -4.77
C ALA A 119 18.50 13.96 -4.94
N ALA A 120 18.10 12.90 -4.24
CA ALA A 120 18.72 11.59 -4.37
C ALA A 120 18.58 11.00 -5.79
N ILE A 121 17.43 11.21 -6.44
CA ILE A 121 17.19 10.71 -7.80
C ILE A 121 18.04 11.48 -8.82
N GLU A 122 18.17 12.80 -8.68
CA GLU A 122 18.96 13.65 -9.58
C GLU A 122 20.46 13.39 -9.44
N ASP A 123 20.93 13.01 -8.24
CA ASP A 123 22.33 12.66 -7.97
C ASP A 123 22.73 11.27 -8.48
N SER A 124 21.78 10.44 -8.90
CA SER A 124 22.03 9.05 -9.31
C SER A 124 21.37 8.67 -10.63
N ALA A 125 22.16 8.44 -11.67
CA ALA A 125 21.67 7.97 -12.96
C ALA A 125 20.88 6.64 -12.85
N SER A 126 21.27 5.75 -11.92
CA SER A 126 20.58 4.49 -11.66
C SER A 126 19.20 4.71 -11.05
N LEU A 127 19.06 5.64 -10.09
CA LEU A 127 17.74 5.98 -9.48
C LEU A 127 16.86 6.70 -10.48
N ASN A 128 17.41 7.55 -11.31
CA ASN A 128 16.67 8.23 -12.38
C ASN A 128 16.10 7.22 -13.40
N SER A 129 16.90 6.25 -13.83
CA SER A 129 16.42 5.16 -14.71
C SER A 129 15.33 4.32 -14.04
N GLN A 130 15.43 4.05 -12.73
CA GLN A 130 14.38 3.36 -11.98
C GLN A 130 13.09 4.20 -11.88
N LEU A 131 13.21 5.52 -11.70
CA LEU A 131 12.07 6.42 -11.71
C LEU A 131 11.30 6.34 -13.04
N ASP A 132 12.03 6.26 -14.17
CA ASP A 132 11.44 6.13 -15.49
C ASP A 132 10.65 4.82 -15.62
N GLU A 133 11.21 3.73 -15.15
CA GLU A 133 10.54 2.44 -15.16
C GLU A 133 9.28 2.45 -14.29
N ILE A 134 9.35 3.01 -13.07
CA ILE A 134 8.20 3.15 -12.18
C ILE A 134 7.11 4.01 -12.84
N ALA A 135 7.49 5.15 -13.43
CA ALA A 135 6.55 6.02 -14.11
C ALA A 135 5.83 5.29 -15.26
N HIS A 136 6.55 4.48 -16.02
CA HIS A 136 5.98 3.65 -17.09
C HIS A 136 5.01 2.60 -16.54
N ARG A 137 5.35 1.92 -15.44
CA ARG A 137 4.53 0.84 -14.84
C ARG A 137 3.28 1.35 -14.14
N LEU A 138 3.38 2.48 -13.42
CA LEU A 138 2.24 3.04 -12.67
C LEU A 138 1.40 4.03 -13.49
N ARG A 139 2.00 4.70 -14.47
CA ARG A 139 1.37 5.78 -15.23
C ARG A 139 1.65 5.65 -16.72
N ARG A 140 1.03 4.71 -17.38
CA ARG A 140 1.23 4.36 -18.80
C ARG A 140 1.28 5.53 -19.79
N ASP A 141 0.73 6.70 -19.44
CA ASP A 141 0.60 7.88 -20.31
C ASP A 141 1.60 9.01 -19.97
N HIS A 142 2.67 8.75 -19.23
CA HIS A 142 3.56 9.83 -18.79
C HIS A 142 4.57 10.22 -19.88
N LYS A 143 4.37 11.42 -20.46
CA LYS A 143 5.18 11.96 -21.55
C LYS A 143 6.31 12.91 -21.12
N SER A 144 6.43 13.21 -19.81
CA SER A 144 7.47 14.14 -19.33
C SER A 144 8.85 13.47 -19.29
N THR A 145 9.87 14.22 -19.68
CA THR A 145 11.27 13.81 -19.56
C THR A 145 11.92 14.26 -18.25
N GLU A 146 11.30 15.20 -17.53
CA GLU A 146 11.83 15.81 -16.32
C GLU A 146 11.58 14.91 -15.09
N SER A 147 12.62 14.61 -14.28
CA SER A 147 12.55 13.76 -13.10
C SER A 147 11.55 14.26 -12.07
N LYS A 148 11.51 15.56 -11.82
CA LYS A 148 10.56 16.21 -10.91
C LYS A 148 9.11 15.96 -11.30
N SER A 149 8.79 16.10 -12.58
CA SER A 149 7.45 15.88 -13.11
C SER A 149 7.03 14.42 -13.01
N LYS A 150 7.95 13.47 -13.29
CA LYS A 150 7.74 12.02 -13.14
C LYS A 150 7.49 11.66 -11.67
N LEU A 151 8.34 12.14 -10.77
CA LEU A 151 8.21 11.90 -9.32
C LEU A 151 6.85 12.39 -8.80
N ARG A 152 6.48 13.63 -9.09
CA ARG A 152 5.17 14.19 -8.72
C ARG A 152 4.01 13.37 -9.26
N GLY A 153 4.17 12.92 -10.48
CA GLY A 153 3.18 12.04 -11.09
C GLY A 153 3.00 10.72 -10.36
N ILE A 154 4.07 10.10 -9.91
CA ILE A 154 4.03 8.86 -9.11
C ILE A 154 3.43 9.15 -7.73
N LEU A 155 3.88 10.21 -7.05
CA LEU A 155 3.35 10.61 -5.75
C LEU A 155 1.83 10.89 -5.82
N LYS A 156 1.39 11.56 -6.88
CA LYS A 156 -0.04 11.78 -7.15
C LYS A 156 -0.79 10.46 -7.31
N TYR A 157 -0.27 9.53 -8.14
CA TYR A 157 -0.85 8.21 -8.32
C TYR A 157 -0.98 7.47 -6.99
N LEU A 158 0.08 7.42 -6.19
CA LEU A 158 0.09 6.75 -4.89
C LEU A 158 -0.90 7.36 -3.91
N THR A 159 -1.09 8.70 -3.97
CA THR A 159 -2.09 9.40 -3.15
C THR A 159 -3.51 9.09 -3.60
N GLU A 160 -3.79 9.15 -4.90
CA GLU A 160 -5.11 8.83 -5.47
C GLU A 160 -5.53 7.38 -5.20
N HIS A 161 -4.55 6.48 -5.08
CA HIS A 161 -4.79 5.06 -4.76
C HIS A 161 -4.68 4.74 -3.26
N GLY A 162 -4.55 5.74 -2.39
CA GLY A 162 -4.57 5.59 -0.94
C GLY A 162 -3.33 4.96 -0.33
N PHE A 163 -2.19 4.90 -1.05
CA PHE A 163 -0.89 4.46 -0.51
C PHE A 163 -0.19 5.55 0.29
N LEU A 164 -0.42 6.80 -0.09
CA LEU A 164 0.14 7.98 0.56
C LEU A 164 -0.98 8.97 0.88
N ILE A 165 -0.76 9.79 1.90
CA ILE A 165 -1.51 11.02 2.13
C ILE A 165 -0.56 12.21 2.04
N SER A 166 -1.02 13.30 1.44
CA SER A 166 -0.28 14.57 1.41
C SER A 166 -0.54 15.34 2.69
N VAL A 167 0.52 15.83 3.33
CA VAL A 167 0.42 16.64 4.55
C VAL A 167 0.81 18.09 4.22
N GLY A 168 -0.08 19.01 4.57
CA GLY A 168 0.11 20.44 4.27
C GLY A 168 -0.26 20.80 2.84
N GLY A 169 -0.56 22.07 2.62
CA GLY A 169 -1.07 22.58 1.33
C GLY A 169 -0.05 22.60 0.18
N SER A 170 1.24 22.36 0.45
CA SER A 170 2.32 22.43 -0.56
C SER A 170 2.56 21.13 -1.31
N GLY A 171 2.01 19.98 -0.85
CA GLY A 171 2.27 18.68 -1.46
C GLY A 171 3.74 18.22 -1.38
N ALA A 172 4.53 18.79 -0.47
CA ALA A 172 5.96 18.49 -0.35
C ALA A 172 6.24 17.35 0.62
N VAL A 173 5.29 17.01 1.50
CA VAL A 173 5.40 15.98 2.54
C VAL A 173 4.28 14.96 2.38
N TYR A 174 4.64 13.69 2.37
CA TYR A 174 3.71 12.58 2.27
C TYR A 174 3.89 11.61 3.45
N ILE A 175 2.80 10.98 3.88
CA ILE A 175 2.83 9.93 4.90
C ILE A 175 2.29 8.65 4.27
N ALA A 176 3.00 7.55 4.49
CA ALA A 176 2.59 6.24 4.04
C ALA A 176 1.43 5.70 4.87
N THR A 177 0.45 5.10 4.21
CA THR A 177 -0.72 4.48 4.86
C THR A 177 -0.45 3.00 5.13
N ALA A 178 -1.32 2.36 5.94
CA ALA A 178 -1.29 0.92 6.15
C ALA A 178 -1.66 0.10 4.89
N LYS A 179 -1.98 0.73 3.77
CA LYS A 179 -2.17 0.03 2.51
C LYS A 179 -0.88 -0.64 2.02
N TRP A 180 0.28 -0.13 2.40
CA TRP A 180 1.57 -0.79 2.15
C TRP A 180 1.69 -2.12 2.87
N SER A 181 1.11 -2.25 4.07
CA SER A 181 1.09 -3.53 4.79
C SER A 181 0.37 -4.63 4.00
N LEU A 182 -0.70 -4.28 3.26
CA LEU A 182 -1.35 -5.23 2.36
C LEU A 182 -0.47 -5.66 1.19
N VAL A 183 0.39 -4.76 0.67
CA VAL A 183 1.35 -5.11 -0.38
C VAL A 183 2.38 -6.11 0.15
N TYR A 184 2.89 -5.89 1.37
CA TYR A 184 3.80 -6.84 2.02
C TYR A 184 3.13 -8.19 2.30
N ASP A 185 1.88 -8.18 2.80
CA ASP A 185 1.11 -9.43 3.02
C ASP A 185 0.93 -10.22 1.72
N GLN A 186 0.72 -9.54 0.61
CA GLN A 186 0.62 -10.16 -0.72
C GLN A 186 1.96 -10.71 -1.21
N LEU A 187 3.05 -9.97 -1.01
CA LEU A 187 4.41 -10.43 -1.33
C LEU A 187 4.74 -11.71 -0.57
N ASP A 188 4.49 -11.72 0.73
CA ASP A 188 4.71 -12.89 1.58
C ASP A 188 3.90 -14.10 1.12
N PHE A 189 2.63 -13.87 0.76
CA PHE A 189 1.77 -14.92 0.23
C PHE A 189 2.33 -15.51 -1.08
N ILE A 190 2.76 -14.66 -2.02
CA ILE A 190 3.35 -15.10 -3.29
C ILE A 190 4.64 -15.89 -3.03
N CYS A 191 5.53 -15.39 -2.17
CA CYS A 191 6.77 -16.08 -1.82
C CYS A 191 6.51 -17.46 -1.22
N GLN A 192 5.54 -17.58 -0.31
CA GLN A 192 5.16 -18.86 0.29
C GLN A 192 4.55 -19.82 -0.73
N PHE A 193 3.73 -19.30 -1.65
CA PHE A 193 3.06 -20.13 -2.66
C PHE A 193 4.04 -20.65 -3.72
N GLU A 194 5.03 -19.83 -4.11
CA GLU A 194 6.07 -20.22 -5.06
C GLU A 194 7.25 -20.95 -4.42
N GLY A 195 7.22 -21.19 -3.11
CA GLY A 195 8.29 -21.87 -2.38
C GLY A 195 9.59 -21.06 -2.31
N ILE A 196 9.52 -19.73 -2.49
CA ILE A 196 10.67 -18.85 -2.39
C ILE A 196 11.00 -18.66 -0.90
N ASP A 197 12.13 -19.24 -0.45
CA ASP A 197 12.61 -19.06 0.91
C ASP A 197 13.18 -17.64 1.10
N THR A 198 12.41 -16.77 1.72
CA THR A 198 12.80 -15.39 2.02
C THR A 198 13.75 -15.26 3.21
N SER A 199 14.02 -16.36 3.93
CA SER A 199 14.89 -16.38 5.11
C SER A 199 16.39 -16.48 4.79
N LYS A 200 16.75 -16.83 3.54
CA LYS A 200 18.14 -16.92 3.12
C LYS A 200 18.70 -15.58 2.64
N PRO A 201 19.85 -15.12 3.15
CA PRO A 201 20.53 -13.95 2.59
C PRO A 201 20.95 -14.22 1.14
N LYS A 202 20.86 -13.17 0.29
CA LYS A 202 21.10 -13.24 -1.17
C LYS A 202 22.46 -13.82 -1.57
N ASP A 203 23.43 -13.86 -0.66
CA ASP A 203 24.80 -14.32 -0.94
C ASP A 203 24.93 -15.85 -1.10
N GLU A 204 23.93 -16.63 -0.63
CA GLU A 204 23.96 -18.08 -0.79
C GLU A 204 23.31 -18.57 -2.09
N VAL A 205 22.31 -17.82 -2.60
CA VAL A 205 21.60 -18.21 -3.84
C VAL A 205 22.47 -18.08 -5.09
N GLN A 206 23.49 -17.20 -5.07
CA GLN A 206 24.45 -17.07 -6.19
C GLN A 206 25.50 -18.17 -6.22
N LYS A 207 25.74 -18.90 -5.13
CA LYS A 207 26.73 -19.99 -5.08
C LYS A 207 26.17 -21.34 -5.55
N GLU A 208 24.87 -21.52 -5.58
CA GLU A 208 24.24 -22.77 -6.05
C GLU A 208 23.94 -22.77 -7.57
N MET A 209 24.22 -21.65 -8.28
CA MET A 209 23.98 -21.53 -9.73
C MET A 209 25.25 -21.58 -10.58
N PHE A 210 26.42 -22.00 -10.02
CA PHE A 210 27.66 -22.23 -10.78
C PHE A 210 28.28 -23.57 -10.44
#